data_346c292ae5cee4d0e0509b1fde38fd36
#
_entry.id   346c292ae5cee4d0e0509b1fde38fd36
#
_cell.length_a   1.000
_cell.length_b   1.000
_cell.length_c   1.000
_cell.angle_alpha   90.00
_cell.angle_beta   90.00
_cell.angle_gamma   90.00
#
_symmetry.space_group_name_H-M   'P 1'
#
loop_
_entity.id
_entity.type
_entity.pdbx_description
1 polymer ?
#
loop_
_entity_poly.entity_id
_entity_poly.type
_entity_poly.pdbx_seq_one_letter_code
_entity_poly.pdbx_strand_id
1 'polypeptide(L)'
;MIKKLSKAVSIAALTFSAAMAQASDTIKVGVLHSLSGTMAISETTLKDTVLMMIEEQNKKGGLLGKKLEPVVVDPASNWPLFAEKTRELLAKEKVDVIFGCWTSVSRKSVLPVVEELNGLLFYPVQYEGEESSKNVFYTGAAPNQQAIPAVDYLMNQGVKRWVLAGTDYVYPRTTNKILESYLKSKGVSDKDILVNYTPFGHSDWQTIVSDIKKFGSTGKKAAVVSTVNGDANVPFYKELANQGVSSDDIPVVAFSVGEEELSGFDTKPLVGHLAAWNYFMSAESDLNDEFIDAWHAFTKNEDRTTNDPMEATYIGFEMWAKAVTKAGSVDVDKVRPAMYGLKVPNLTGGTAVMNTNHHLSKPVLIGEIQEDGQFDIVWKTDGVVKGDAWTDFLPESKNLMSNWAAPISCGNYNTVSKTCAGSVVADQQAM
;
A
#
# COMPACT_ATOMS: atom_id res chain seq x y z
N MET A 1 -58.66 59.01 52.55
CA MET A 1 -57.24 59.05 52.09
C MET A 1 -56.80 57.61 51.90
N ILE A 2 -56.79 57.18 50.67
CA ILE A 2 -56.50 55.77 50.29
C ILE A 2 -55.16 55.73 49.60
N LYS A 3 -54.16 55.12 50.22
CA LYS A 3 -52.85 54.89 49.62
C LYS A 3 -52.90 53.64 48.72
N LYS A 4 -52.65 53.80 47.44
CA LYS A 4 -52.49 52.70 46.47
C LYS A 4 -51.10 52.10 46.65
N LEU A 5 -51.00 50.81 46.97
CA LEU A 5 -49.79 49.99 46.88
C LEU A 5 -49.71 49.42 45.46
N SER A 6 -48.71 49.77 44.71
CA SER A 6 -48.36 49.16 43.44
C SER A 6 -47.42 47.97 43.70
N LYS A 7 -47.85 46.77 43.35
CA LYS A 7 -46.99 45.59 43.35
C LYS A 7 -46.21 45.53 42.01
N ALA A 8 -44.90 45.66 42.08
CA ALA A 8 -44.00 45.34 40.99
C ALA A 8 -43.80 43.84 40.90
N VAL A 9 -44.19 43.23 39.80
CA VAL A 9 -43.88 41.83 39.48
C VAL A 9 -42.58 41.78 38.68
N SER A 10 -41.50 41.26 39.29
CA SER A 10 -40.25 41.00 38.62
C SER A 10 -40.34 39.68 37.89
N ILE A 11 -40.35 39.72 36.56
CA ILE A 11 -40.23 38.51 35.72
C ILE A 11 -38.74 38.23 35.57
N ALA A 12 -38.26 37.17 36.24
CA ALA A 12 -36.92 36.63 36.04
C ALA A 12 -36.93 35.81 34.77
N ALA A 13 -36.37 36.31 33.68
CA ALA A 13 -36.09 35.54 32.47
C ALA A 13 -34.92 34.58 32.73
N LEU A 14 -35.25 33.31 32.90
CA LEU A 14 -34.25 32.24 32.86
C LEU A 14 -33.79 32.05 31.42
N THR A 15 -32.64 32.60 31.08
CA THR A 15 -31.93 32.25 29.86
C THR A 15 -31.32 30.86 30.02
N PHE A 16 -31.98 29.85 29.47
CA PHE A 16 -31.41 28.52 29.28
C PHE A 16 -30.36 28.64 28.18
N SER A 17 -29.10 28.81 28.56
CA SER A 17 -27.98 28.60 27.65
C SER A 17 -27.91 27.10 27.36
N ALA A 18 -28.55 26.66 26.28
CA ALA A 18 -28.25 25.37 25.69
C ALA A 18 -26.81 25.43 25.24
N ALA A 19 -25.91 24.78 26.00
CA ALA A 19 -24.61 24.41 25.51
C ALA A 19 -24.88 23.42 24.39
N MET A 20 -25.00 23.92 23.15
CA MET A 20 -24.86 23.09 21.98
C MET A 20 -23.46 22.47 22.08
N ALA A 21 -23.38 21.19 22.31
CA ALA A 21 -22.16 20.43 22.03
C ALA A 21 -21.81 20.78 20.60
N GLN A 22 -20.78 21.59 20.41
CA GLN A 22 -20.25 21.95 19.10
C GLN A 22 -19.79 20.62 18.50
N ALA A 23 -20.60 20.06 17.60
CA ALA A 23 -20.17 18.97 16.74
C ALA A 23 -18.88 19.47 16.10
N SER A 24 -17.82 18.69 16.12
CA SER A 24 -16.52 19.06 15.55
C SER A 24 -16.75 19.65 14.16
N ASP A 25 -16.33 20.89 13.96
CA ASP A 25 -16.45 21.60 12.68
C ASP A 25 -15.51 21.02 11.62
N THR A 26 -14.82 19.92 11.93
CA THR A 26 -13.84 19.26 11.08
C THR A 26 -14.24 17.83 10.74
N ILE A 27 -13.76 17.36 9.59
CA ILE A 27 -13.76 15.94 9.22
C ILE A 27 -12.36 15.40 9.56
N LYS A 28 -12.29 14.41 10.41
CA LYS A 28 -11.02 13.86 10.87
C LYS A 28 -10.51 12.74 9.97
N VAL A 29 -9.27 12.87 9.53
CA VAL A 29 -8.57 11.90 8.68
C VAL A 29 -7.46 11.25 9.47
N GLY A 30 -7.59 9.95 9.74
CA GLY A 30 -6.55 9.15 10.39
C GLY A 30 -5.41 8.87 9.42
N VAL A 31 -4.18 9.06 9.88
CA VAL A 31 -2.94 8.80 9.13
C VAL A 31 -2.14 7.77 9.92
N LEU A 32 -2.11 6.53 9.41
CA LEU A 32 -1.57 5.36 10.10
C LEU A 32 -0.37 4.80 9.34
N HIS A 33 0.78 5.42 9.51
CA HIS A 33 2.04 5.03 8.87
C HIS A 33 3.19 5.00 9.86
N SER A 34 4.10 4.01 9.72
CA SER A 34 5.31 3.93 10.54
C SER A 34 6.25 5.07 10.22
N LEU A 35 6.55 5.88 11.22
CA LEU A 35 7.50 7.00 11.15
C LEU A 35 8.85 6.62 11.76
N SER A 36 8.94 5.43 12.34
CA SER A 36 10.13 4.84 12.94
C SER A 36 10.16 3.32 12.70
N GLY A 37 11.32 2.68 12.90
CA GLY A 37 11.54 1.26 12.64
C GLY A 37 11.84 0.93 11.18
N THR A 38 11.80 -0.38 10.85
CA THR A 38 12.28 -0.94 9.56
C THR A 38 11.51 -0.47 8.33
N MET A 39 10.27 0.02 8.51
CA MET A 39 9.41 0.48 7.41
C MET A 39 9.37 2.01 7.26
N ALA A 40 10.05 2.76 8.13
CA ALA A 40 10.03 4.23 8.07
C ALA A 40 10.55 4.79 6.74
N ILE A 41 11.52 4.12 6.12
CA ILE A 41 12.08 4.49 4.81
C ILE A 41 11.00 4.58 3.73
N SER A 42 9.97 3.72 3.80
CA SER A 42 8.88 3.67 2.81
C SER A 42 7.62 4.42 3.26
N GLU A 43 7.33 4.44 4.58
CA GLU A 43 6.03 4.92 5.06
C GLU A 43 5.99 6.41 5.41
N THR A 44 7.14 7.05 5.70
CA THR A 44 7.18 8.48 6.07
C THR A 44 6.63 9.36 4.94
N THR A 45 6.98 9.05 3.70
CA THR A 45 6.52 9.75 2.50
C THR A 45 5.00 9.67 2.33
N LEU A 46 4.40 8.52 2.66
CA LEU A 46 2.94 8.36 2.58
C LEU A 46 2.18 9.20 3.60
N LYS A 47 2.73 9.34 4.82
CA LYS A 47 2.19 10.30 5.81
C LYS A 47 2.19 11.72 5.22
N ASP A 48 3.31 12.15 4.64
CA ASP A 48 3.44 13.49 4.05
C ASP A 48 2.47 13.67 2.86
N THR A 49 2.28 12.64 2.03
CA THR A 49 1.32 12.65 0.92
C THR A 49 -0.11 12.89 1.41
N VAL A 50 -0.56 12.19 2.46
CA VAL A 50 -1.90 12.41 3.02
C VAL A 50 -2.03 13.82 3.57
N LEU A 51 -1.00 14.35 4.25
CA LEU A 51 -1.01 15.72 4.78
C LEU A 51 -1.09 16.75 3.66
N MET A 52 -0.35 16.57 2.57
CA MET A 52 -0.43 17.42 1.38
C MET A 52 -1.84 17.40 0.79
N MET A 53 -2.43 16.21 0.61
CA MET A 53 -3.78 16.09 0.06
C MET A 53 -4.84 16.76 0.94
N ILE A 54 -4.71 16.67 2.27
CA ILE A 54 -5.57 17.37 3.23
C ILE A 54 -5.42 18.90 3.07
N GLU A 55 -4.18 19.38 2.97
CA GLU A 55 -3.92 20.81 2.79
C GLU A 55 -4.54 21.33 1.49
N GLU A 56 -4.32 20.64 0.38
CA GLU A 56 -4.90 20.98 -0.92
C GLU A 56 -6.44 20.94 -0.92
N GLN A 57 -7.04 19.93 -0.30
CA GLN A 57 -8.50 19.88 -0.17
C GLN A 57 -9.04 21.02 0.71
N ASN A 58 -8.30 21.39 1.75
CA ASN A 58 -8.66 22.52 2.61
C ASN A 58 -8.54 23.88 1.91
N LYS A 59 -7.57 24.05 1.01
CA LYS A 59 -7.46 25.22 0.14
C LYS A 59 -8.68 25.33 -0.80
N LYS A 60 -9.20 24.20 -1.28
CA LYS A 60 -10.43 24.11 -2.09
C LYS A 60 -11.72 24.31 -1.29
N GLY A 61 -11.66 24.51 0.03
CA GLY A 61 -12.81 24.75 0.92
C GLY A 61 -13.24 23.57 1.78
N GLY A 62 -12.47 22.49 1.82
CA GLY A 62 -12.74 21.28 2.59
C GLY A 62 -13.77 20.35 1.92
N LEU A 63 -14.48 19.57 2.72
CA LEU A 63 -15.56 18.68 2.27
C LEU A 63 -16.84 18.96 3.05
N LEU A 64 -17.98 18.99 2.37
CA LEU A 64 -19.28 19.28 2.98
C LEU A 64 -19.29 20.59 3.81
N GLY A 65 -18.50 21.59 3.40
CA GLY A 65 -18.35 22.85 4.10
C GLY A 65 -17.48 22.78 5.38
N LYS A 66 -16.80 21.68 5.63
CA LYS A 66 -15.93 21.46 6.78
C LYS A 66 -14.48 21.29 6.37
N LYS A 67 -13.56 21.79 7.22
CA LYS A 67 -12.12 21.52 7.05
C LYS A 67 -11.80 20.08 7.38
N LEU A 68 -10.79 19.53 6.72
CA LEU A 68 -10.18 18.25 7.06
C LEU A 68 -9.10 18.47 8.14
N GLU A 69 -9.08 17.60 9.14
CA GLU A 69 -8.14 17.60 10.25
C GLU A 69 -7.37 16.29 10.29
N PRO A 70 -6.04 16.29 10.11
CA PRO A 70 -5.26 15.06 10.19
C PRO A 70 -5.07 14.62 11.65
N VAL A 71 -5.19 13.32 11.89
CA VAL A 71 -4.82 12.67 13.14
C VAL A 71 -3.72 11.66 12.83
N VAL A 72 -2.47 12.05 13.08
CA VAL A 72 -1.29 11.24 12.74
C VAL A 72 -0.88 10.39 13.93
N VAL A 73 -0.64 9.10 13.68
CA VAL A 73 -0.11 8.17 14.68
C VAL A 73 1.09 7.40 14.09
N ASP A 74 2.06 7.08 14.95
CA ASP A 74 3.22 6.25 14.60
C ASP A 74 3.10 4.87 15.26
N PRO A 75 2.84 3.80 14.50
CA PRO A 75 2.87 2.44 14.99
C PRO A 75 4.28 1.81 15.00
N ALA A 76 5.33 2.56 14.68
CA ALA A 76 6.75 2.22 14.86
C ALA A 76 7.16 0.86 14.25
N SER A 77 6.63 0.48 13.09
CA SER A 77 6.86 -0.82 12.44
C SER A 77 6.53 -2.03 13.34
N ASN A 78 5.63 -1.84 14.32
CA ASN A 78 5.19 -2.85 15.27
C ASN A 78 3.75 -3.27 14.98
N TRP A 79 3.56 -4.49 14.53
CA TRP A 79 2.26 -4.97 14.04
C TRP A 79 1.14 -4.95 15.09
N PRO A 80 1.33 -5.41 16.34
CA PRO A 80 0.36 -5.21 17.42
C PRO A 80 0.01 -3.74 17.67
N LEU A 81 1.01 -2.84 17.60
CA LEU A 81 0.79 -1.41 17.80
C LEU A 81 -0.05 -0.79 16.69
N PHE A 82 0.03 -1.29 15.45
CA PHE A 82 -0.89 -0.89 14.38
C PHE A 82 -2.36 -1.10 14.77
N ALA A 83 -2.70 -2.27 15.32
CA ALA A 83 -4.07 -2.56 15.76
C ALA A 83 -4.51 -1.64 16.93
N GLU A 84 -3.62 -1.40 17.88
CA GLU A 84 -3.86 -0.50 19.02
C GLU A 84 -4.10 0.95 18.54
N LYS A 85 -3.23 1.46 17.65
CA LYS A 85 -3.36 2.79 17.07
C LYS A 85 -4.60 2.93 16.18
N THR A 86 -5.01 1.88 15.49
CA THR A 86 -6.27 1.86 14.75
C THR A 86 -7.46 2.01 15.69
N ARG A 87 -7.45 1.30 16.81
CA ARG A 87 -8.50 1.44 17.84
C ARG A 87 -8.51 2.83 18.46
N GLU A 88 -7.34 3.42 18.69
CA GLU A 88 -7.21 4.82 19.14
C GLU A 88 -7.86 5.77 18.14
N LEU A 89 -7.52 5.66 16.85
CA LEU A 89 -8.07 6.50 15.79
C LEU A 89 -9.61 6.38 15.71
N LEU A 90 -10.15 5.17 15.69
CA LEU A 90 -11.58 4.95 15.45
C LEU A 90 -12.42 5.18 16.72
N ALA A 91 -11.99 4.67 17.88
CA ALA A 91 -12.82 4.69 19.09
C ALA A 91 -12.62 5.98 19.92
N LYS A 92 -11.39 6.49 20.03
CA LYS A 92 -11.06 7.66 20.84
C LYS A 92 -11.09 8.95 20.03
N GLU A 93 -10.31 9.01 18.95
CA GLU A 93 -10.19 10.20 18.10
C GLU A 93 -11.39 10.35 17.14
N LYS A 94 -12.11 9.25 16.85
CA LYS A 94 -13.30 9.19 16.02
C LYS A 94 -13.04 9.75 14.61
N VAL A 95 -11.97 9.26 13.98
CA VAL A 95 -11.69 9.62 12.61
C VAL A 95 -12.73 9.05 11.66
N ASP A 96 -13.03 9.78 10.59
CA ASP A 96 -14.03 9.42 9.58
C ASP A 96 -13.48 8.45 8.52
N VAL A 97 -12.17 8.43 8.35
CA VAL A 97 -11.44 7.59 7.39
C VAL A 97 -10.00 7.39 7.88
N ILE A 98 -9.36 6.29 7.49
CA ILE A 98 -7.95 6.01 7.72
C ILE A 98 -7.25 5.81 6.37
N PHE A 99 -6.13 6.50 6.15
CA PHE A 99 -5.14 6.19 5.13
C PHE A 99 -3.92 5.60 5.82
N GLY A 100 -3.50 4.39 5.42
CA GLY A 100 -2.43 3.78 6.19
C GLY A 100 -2.05 2.37 5.82
N CYS A 101 -1.10 1.88 6.59
CA CYS A 101 -0.37 0.64 6.44
C CYS A 101 0.54 0.63 5.19
N TRP A 102 1.58 -0.20 5.27
CA TRP A 102 2.39 -0.61 4.12
C TRP A 102 2.38 -2.13 4.00
N THR A 103 2.85 -2.82 5.02
CA THR A 103 2.97 -4.27 4.98
C THR A 103 1.60 -4.97 5.08
N SER A 104 1.47 -6.12 4.43
CA SER A 104 0.27 -6.94 4.58
C SER A 104 0.06 -7.39 6.02
N VAL A 105 1.13 -7.60 6.78
CA VAL A 105 1.01 -7.96 8.20
C VAL A 105 0.46 -6.81 9.04
N SER A 106 0.82 -5.55 8.76
CA SER A 106 0.22 -4.40 9.45
C SER A 106 -1.27 -4.27 9.08
N ARG A 107 -1.62 -4.38 7.79
CA ARG A 107 -3.02 -4.37 7.33
C ARG A 107 -3.84 -5.47 8.01
N LYS A 108 -3.33 -6.71 8.06
CA LYS A 108 -4.01 -7.83 8.71
C LYS A 108 -4.15 -7.66 10.22
N SER A 109 -3.22 -6.96 10.85
CA SER A 109 -3.33 -6.62 12.29
C SER A 109 -4.44 -5.59 12.56
N VAL A 110 -4.64 -4.61 11.67
CA VAL A 110 -5.69 -3.59 11.83
C VAL A 110 -7.06 -4.04 11.38
N LEU A 111 -7.12 -5.00 10.48
CA LEU A 111 -8.34 -5.43 9.80
C LEU A 111 -9.47 -5.82 10.76
N PRO A 112 -9.24 -6.66 11.81
CA PRO A 112 -10.28 -6.99 12.78
C PRO A 112 -10.84 -5.76 13.50
N VAL A 113 -10.00 -4.76 13.78
CA VAL A 113 -10.41 -3.52 14.47
C VAL A 113 -11.24 -2.62 13.54
N VAL A 114 -10.80 -2.49 12.29
CA VAL A 114 -11.53 -1.71 11.27
C VAL A 114 -12.89 -2.31 11.00
N GLU A 115 -12.99 -3.64 10.94
CA GLU A 115 -14.27 -4.34 10.74
C GLU A 115 -15.18 -4.27 11.97
N GLU A 116 -14.64 -4.48 13.18
CA GLU A 116 -15.38 -4.40 14.46
C GLU A 116 -16.01 -3.02 14.66
N LEU A 117 -15.25 -1.96 14.38
CA LEU A 117 -15.67 -0.58 14.61
C LEU A 117 -16.30 0.07 13.36
N ASN A 118 -16.54 -0.70 12.31
CA ASN A 118 -17.02 -0.23 11.01
C ASN A 118 -16.25 0.99 10.50
N GLY A 119 -14.93 0.99 10.66
CA GLY A 119 -14.05 2.00 10.09
C GLY A 119 -13.90 1.86 8.58
N LEU A 120 -13.24 2.81 7.94
CA LEU A 120 -12.90 2.77 6.53
C LEU A 120 -11.40 2.98 6.38
N LEU A 121 -10.71 2.00 5.78
CA LEU A 121 -9.28 2.03 5.50
C LEU A 121 -9.03 2.12 4.00
N PHE A 122 -8.19 3.06 3.59
CA PHE A 122 -7.57 3.09 2.26
C PHE A 122 -6.15 2.56 2.38
N TYR A 123 -5.89 1.45 1.71
CA TYR A 123 -4.60 0.74 1.70
C TYR A 123 -3.89 0.98 0.36
N PRO A 124 -2.79 1.77 0.32
CA PRO A 124 -2.23 2.28 -0.92
C PRO A 124 -1.09 1.44 -1.50
N VAL A 125 -0.82 0.24 -0.98
CA VAL A 125 0.39 -0.52 -1.32
C VAL A 125 0.01 -1.82 -2.03
N GLN A 126 0.90 -2.30 -2.91
CA GLN A 126 0.78 -3.62 -3.51
C GLN A 126 0.67 -4.71 -2.45
N TYR A 127 0.00 -5.80 -2.78
CA TYR A 127 -0.17 -6.90 -1.84
C TYR A 127 -0.43 -8.23 -2.55
N GLU A 128 -0.45 -9.30 -1.78
CA GLU A 128 -0.59 -10.68 -2.25
C GLU A 128 -1.99 -11.04 -2.78
N GLY A 129 -2.97 -10.16 -2.69
CA GLY A 129 -4.35 -10.54 -2.90
C GLY A 129 -4.88 -11.44 -1.77
N GLU A 130 -5.75 -12.38 -2.10
CA GLU A 130 -6.28 -13.42 -1.22
C GLU A 130 -6.97 -12.85 0.02
N GLU A 131 -7.55 -11.66 -0.11
CA GLU A 131 -8.27 -10.95 0.93
C GLU A 131 -9.31 -10.02 0.32
N SER A 132 -10.46 -9.90 0.96
CA SER A 132 -11.44 -8.83 0.70
C SER A 132 -12.09 -8.40 1.99
N SER A 133 -12.38 -7.10 2.12
CA SER A 133 -13.12 -6.53 3.24
C SER A 133 -14.01 -5.41 2.76
N LYS A 134 -15.23 -5.35 3.29
CA LYS A 134 -16.12 -4.20 3.04
C LYS A 134 -15.60 -2.89 3.65
N ASN A 135 -14.62 -2.97 4.55
CA ASN A 135 -14.06 -1.85 5.27
C ASN A 135 -12.70 -1.39 4.74
N VAL A 136 -12.19 -2.02 3.67
CA VAL A 136 -10.91 -1.67 3.06
C VAL A 136 -11.06 -1.43 1.57
N PHE A 137 -10.54 -0.30 1.09
CA PHE A 137 -10.28 -0.06 -0.33
C PHE A 137 -8.80 -0.26 -0.61
N TYR A 138 -8.51 -1.17 -1.53
CA TYR A 138 -7.15 -1.55 -1.94
C TYR A 138 -6.78 -0.73 -3.17
N THR A 139 -6.00 0.33 -2.97
CA THR A 139 -5.62 1.25 -4.04
C THR A 139 -4.26 0.95 -4.65
N GLY A 140 -3.45 0.11 -4.00
CA GLY A 140 -2.25 -0.49 -4.56
C GLY A 140 -2.54 -1.70 -5.44
N ALA A 141 -1.49 -2.26 -6.04
CA ALA A 141 -1.58 -3.36 -6.99
C ALA A 141 -1.99 -4.70 -6.35
N ALA A 142 -2.89 -5.43 -6.98
CA ALA A 142 -3.08 -6.86 -6.79
C ALA A 142 -2.07 -7.68 -7.62
N PRO A 143 -1.89 -9.00 -7.39
CA PRO A 143 -0.89 -9.79 -8.12
C PRO A 143 -1.01 -9.76 -9.63
N ASN A 144 -2.22 -9.66 -10.17
CA ASN A 144 -2.45 -9.53 -11.61
C ASN A 144 -2.12 -8.14 -12.17
N GLN A 145 -1.80 -7.18 -11.29
CA GLN A 145 -1.41 -5.81 -11.63
C GLN A 145 0.06 -5.52 -11.34
N GLN A 146 0.86 -6.51 -10.94
CA GLN A 146 2.28 -6.36 -10.65
C GLN A 146 3.04 -7.67 -10.89
N ALA A 147 2.84 -8.68 -10.03
CA ALA A 147 3.67 -9.88 -9.97
C ALA A 147 3.59 -10.72 -11.25
N ILE A 148 2.39 -11.00 -11.74
CA ILE A 148 2.18 -11.80 -12.95
C ILE A 148 2.71 -11.08 -14.20
N PRO A 149 2.35 -9.81 -14.48
CA PRO A 149 2.89 -9.09 -15.63
C PRO A 149 4.42 -8.93 -15.63
N ALA A 150 5.02 -8.75 -14.46
CA ALA A 150 6.48 -8.66 -14.34
C ALA A 150 7.18 -9.97 -14.73
N VAL A 151 6.64 -11.09 -14.28
CA VAL A 151 7.15 -12.43 -14.66
C VAL A 151 6.95 -12.66 -16.16
N ASP A 152 5.79 -12.33 -16.74
CA ASP A 152 5.54 -12.44 -18.16
C ASP A 152 6.52 -11.60 -18.98
N TYR A 153 6.77 -10.36 -18.56
CA TYR A 153 7.78 -9.51 -19.20
C TYR A 153 9.15 -10.19 -19.23
N LEU A 154 9.64 -10.69 -18.12
CA LEU A 154 10.94 -11.37 -18.04
C LEU A 154 10.96 -12.70 -18.81
N MET A 155 9.86 -13.46 -18.82
CA MET A 155 9.74 -14.66 -19.64
C MET A 155 9.88 -14.34 -21.14
N ASN A 156 9.27 -13.24 -21.58
CA ASN A 156 9.39 -12.75 -22.96
C ASN A 156 10.82 -12.28 -23.29
N GLN A 157 11.59 -11.86 -22.26
CA GLN A 157 13.02 -11.57 -22.39
C GLN A 157 13.90 -12.84 -22.34
N GLY A 158 13.30 -14.02 -22.30
CA GLY A 158 13.99 -15.32 -22.38
C GLY A 158 14.43 -15.88 -21.02
N VAL A 159 13.99 -15.32 -19.89
CA VAL A 159 14.26 -15.86 -18.56
C VAL A 159 13.63 -17.25 -18.42
N LYS A 160 14.41 -18.20 -17.90
CA LYS A 160 14.04 -19.62 -17.73
C LYS A 160 14.27 -20.12 -16.30
N ARG A 161 15.01 -19.37 -15.49
CA ARG A 161 15.30 -19.70 -14.09
C ARG A 161 14.95 -18.54 -13.19
N TRP A 162 14.40 -18.84 -12.03
CA TRP A 162 13.75 -17.85 -11.18
C TRP A 162 14.23 -17.97 -9.75
N VAL A 163 14.69 -16.87 -9.21
CA VAL A 163 14.92 -16.72 -7.77
C VAL A 163 13.78 -15.87 -7.21
N LEU A 164 13.05 -16.41 -6.26
CA LEU A 164 11.98 -15.70 -5.55
C LEU A 164 12.52 -15.37 -4.15
N ALA A 165 13.00 -14.13 -3.98
CA ALA A 165 13.59 -13.67 -2.73
C ALA A 165 12.63 -12.71 -2.03
N GLY A 166 12.38 -12.91 -0.73
CA GLY A 166 11.41 -12.08 -0.02
C GLY A 166 11.66 -11.96 1.47
N THR A 167 11.03 -10.97 2.08
CA THR A 167 10.95 -10.86 3.53
C THR A 167 10.01 -11.93 4.08
N ASP A 168 10.33 -12.51 5.23
CA ASP A 168 9.59 -13.64 5.80
C ASP A 168 8.30 -13.22 6.51
N TYR A 169 7.25 -12.96 5.72
CA TYR A 169 5.89 -12.72 6.21
C TYR A 169 4.84 -12.99 5.11
N VAL A 170 3.57 -12.75 5.40
CA VAL A 170 2.43 -13.19 4.56
C VAL A 170 2.52 -12.71 3.11
N TYR A 171 2.90 -11.44 2.84
CA TYR A 171 2.95 -10.91 1.49
C TYR A 171 3.95 -11.66 0.60
N PRO A 172 5.25 -11.74 0.93
CA PRO A 172 6.21 -12.46 0.09
C PRO A 172 5.89 -13.96 -0.03
N ARG A 173 5.52 -14.60 1.09
CA ARG A 173 5.21 -16.04 1.07
C ARG A 173 4.02 -16.36 0.17
N THR A 174 2.96 -15.57 0.22
CA THR A 174 1.78 -15.78 -0.62
C THR A 174 2.06 -15.38 -2.06
N THR A 175 2.68 -14.23 -2.30
CA THR A 175 3.04 -13.79 -3.66
C THR A 175 3.97 -14.79 -4.35
N ASN A 176 5.00 -15.27 -3.66
CA ASN A 176 5.92 -16.25 -4.21
C ASN A 176 5.23 -17.60 -4.47
N LYS A 177 4.29 -18.01 -3.61
CA LYS A 177 3.48 -19.22 -3.86
C LYS A 177 2.61 -19.08 -5.10
N ILE A 178 2.00 -17.91 -5.32
CA ILE A 178 1.28 -17.59 -6.55
C ILE A 178 2.22 -17.70 -7.76
N LEU A 179 3.40 -17.09 -7.66
CA LEU A 179 4.39 -17.11 -8.74
C LEU A 179 4.95 -18.51 -9.01
N GLU A 180 5.21 -19.34 -7.99
CA GLU A 180 5.59 -20.74 -8.19
C GLU A 180 4.53 -21.51 -8.97
N SER A 181 3.26 -21.38 -8.59
CA SER A 181 2.14 -22.02 -9.30
C SER A 181 2.02 -21.48 -10.72
N TYR A 182 2.15 -20.17 -10.90
CA TYR A 182 2.13 -19.55 -12.22
C TYR A 182 3.26 -20.05 -13.11
N LEU A 183 4.51 -20.03 -12.65
CA LEU A 183 5.68 -20.51 -13.37
C LEU A 183 5.54 -21.98 -13.76
N LYS A 184 5.06 -22.83 -12.86
CA LYS A 184 4.78 -24.25 -13.15
C LYS A 184 3.71 -24.40 -14.21
N SER A 185 2.67 -23.59 -14.22
CA SER A 185 1.64 -23.59 -15.29
C SER A 185 2.21 -23.22 -16.66
N LYS A 186 3.33 -22.47 -16.69
CA LYS A 186 4.09 -22.13 -17.90
C LYS A 186 5.18 -23.16 -18.25
N GLY A 187 5.25 -24.27 -17.55
CA GLY A 187 6.20 -25.37 -17.80
C GLY A 187 7.58 -25.18 -17.16
N VAL A 188 7.75 -24.23 -16.24
CA VAL A 188 8.99 -24.09 -15.46
C VAL A 188 9.05 -25.22 -14.43
N SER A 189 10.17 -25.93 -14.36
CA SER A 189 10.34 -27.05 -13.42
C SER A 189 10.86 -26.58 -12.06
N ASP A 190 10.59 -27.34 -11.00
CA ASP A 190 11.03 -27.03 -9.62
C ASP A 190 12.54 -26.74 -9.51
N LYS A 191 13.38 -27.45 -10.27
CA LYS A 191 14.84 -27.23 -10.29
C LYS A 191 15.25 -25.86 -10.87
N ASP A 192 14.35 -25.18 -11.57
CA ASP A 192 14.56 -23.86 -12.16
C ASP A 192 13.90 -22.75 -11.32
N ILE A 193 13.44 -23.07 -10.10
CA ILE A 193 12.91 -22.12 -9.12
C ILE A 193 13.70 -22.27 -7.81
N LEU A 194 14.24 -21.15 -7.31
CA LEU A 194 14.91 -21.05 -6.01
C LEU A 194 14.14 -20.05 -5.14
N VAL A 195 13.77 -20.44 -3.93
CA VAL A 195 13.01 -19.58 -3.01
C VAL A 195 13.82 -19.30 -1.76
N ASN A 196 13.93 -18.01 -1.37
CA ASN A 196 14.61 -17.58 -0.15
C ASN A 196 13.76 -16.56 0.61
N TYR A 197 13.73 -16.69 1.94
CA TYR A 197 13.11 -15.71 2.84
C TYR A 197 14.09 -15.26 3.91
N THR A 198 14.01 -13.98 4.26
CA THR A 198 14.81 -13.36 5.32
C THR A 198 13.92 -12.57 6.27
N PRO A 199 14.26 -12.43 7.56
CA PRO A 199 13.49 -11.59 8.47
C PRO A 199 13.52 -10.12 8.05
N PHE A 200 12.60 -9.31 8.59
CA PHE A 200 12.67 -7.85 8.46
C PHE A 200 14.01 -7.33 9.01
N GLY A 201 14.57 -6.31 8.36
CA GLY A 201 15.84 -5.71 8.75
C GLY A 201 17.06 -6.62 8.53
N HIS A 202 16.94 -7.66 7.71
CA HIS A 202 18.06 -8.54 7.38
C HIS A 202 19.18 -7.79 6.68
N SER A 203 20.44 -7.97 7.16
CA SER A 203 21.59 -7.21 6.68
C SER A 203 22.73 -8.05 6.10
N ASP A 204 22.77 -9.37 6.36
CA ASP A 204 23.82 -10.27 5.87
C ASP A 204 23.37 -11.07 4.65
N TRP A 205 23.52 -10.48 3.47
CA TRP A 205 23.08 -11.07 2.20
C TRP A 205 24.18 -11.89 1.48
N GLN A 206 25.38 -12.01 2.06
CA GLN A 206 26.54 -12.61 1.38
C GLN A 206 26.25 -14.02 0.85
N THR A 207 25.71 -14.90 1.68
CA THR A 207 25.41 -16.29 1.30
C THR A 207 24.29 -16.34 0.26
N ILE A 208 23.21 -15.59 0.47
CA ILE A 208 22.05 -15.59 -0.44
C ILE A 208 22.43 -15.09 -1.83
N VAL A 209 23.19 -13.99 -1.91
CA VAL A 209 23.65 -13.44 -3.20
C VAL A 209 24.62 -14.41 -3.89
N SER A 210 25.50 -15.08 -3.13
CA SER A 210 26.36 -16.13 -3.67
C SER A 210 25.55 -17.30 -4.27
N ASP A 211 24.48 -17.72 -3.59
CA ASP A 211 23.57 -18.75 -4.10
C ASP A 211 22.81 -18.30 -5.36
N ILE A 212 22.37 -17.03 -5.40
CA ILE A 212 21.76 -16.41 -6.58
C ILE A 212 22.73 -16.48 -7.76
N LYS A 213 23.96 -16.04 -7.57
CA LYS A 213 25.00 -16.04 -8.59
C LYS A 213 25.29 -17.45 -9.11
N LYS A 214 25.47 -18.41 -8.20
CA LYS A 214 25.66 -19.82 -8.54
C LYS A 214 24.46 -20.40 -9.30
N PHE A 215 23.24 -20.09 -8.84
CA PHE A 215 22.01 -20.52 -9.50
C PHE A 215 21.91 -19.96 -10.92
N GLY A 216 22.26 -18.69 -11.14
CA GLY A 216 22.24 -18.04 -12.44
C GLY A 216 23.31 -18.50 -13.43
N SER A 217 24.39 -19.13 -12.94
CA SER A 217 25.58 -19.50 -13.76
C SER A 217 25.42 -20.76 -14.63
N THR A 218 24.22 -21.27 -14.84
CA THR A 218 23.96 -22.59 -15.45
C THR A 218 23.74 -22.57 -16.99
N GLY A 219 23.97 -21.44 -17.65
CA GLY A 219 23.76 -21.28 -19.09
C GLY A 219 22.31 -21.04 -19.53
N LYS A 220 21.35 -21.04 -18.60
CA LYS A 220 19.99 -20.55 -18.82
C LYS A 220 19.85 -19.17 -18.22
N LYS A 221 19.22 -18.24 -18.94
CA LYS A 221 18.95 -16.90 -18.40
C LYS A 221 18.14 -16.99 -17.12
N ALA A 222 18.63 -16.36 -16.06
CA ALA A 222 17.99 -16.33 -14.75
C ALA A 222 17.57 -14.88 -14.40
N ALA A 223 16.61 -14.74 -13.50
CA ALA A 223 16.24 -13.46 -12.90
C ALA A 223 15.87 -13.65 -11.44
N VAL A 224 15.96 -12.56 -10.68
CA VAL A 224 15.44 -12.46 -9.31
C VAL A 224 14.14 -11.69 -9.33
N VAL A 225 13.09 -12.26 -8.72
CA VAL A 225 11.89 -11.53 -8.32
C VAL A 225 12.04 -11.20 -6.84
N SER A 226 12.11 -9.91 -6.52
CA SER A 226 12.32 -9.43 -5.16
C SER A 226 11.01 -8.94 -4.54
N THR A 227 10.59 -9.60 -3.48
CA THR A 227 9.54 -9.19 -2.55
C THR A 227 10.13 -8.81 -1.18
N VAL A 228 11.39 -8.35 -1.18
CA VAL A 228 12.06 -7.80 0.00
C VAL A 228 11.49 -6.42 0.32
N ASN A 229 11.23 -6.14 1.60
CA ASN A 229 10.61 -4.91 2.04
C ASN A 229 11.47 -4.13 3.03
N GLY A 230 11.29 -2.80 3.01
CA GLY A 230 11.90 -1.89 3.96
C GLY A 230 13.40 -1.76 3.81
N ASP A 231 14.07 -1.47 4.91
CA ASP A 231 15.50 -1.17 4.99
C ASP A 231 16.43 -2.32 4.58
N ALA A 232 15.92 -3.58 4.58
CA ALA A 232 16.65 -4.75 4.11
C ALA A 232 17.02 -4.69 2.61
N ASN A 233 16.35 -3.86 1.81
CA ASN A 233 16.71 -3.64 0.40
C ASN A 233 18.08 -3.00 0.24
N VAL A 234 18.48 -2.08 1.12
CA VAL A 234 19.77 -1.37 1.04
C VAL A 234 20.96 -2.35 1.05
N PRO A 235 21.13 -3.22 2.07
CA PRO A 235 22.21 -4.20 2.08
C PRO A 235 22.04 -5.29 1.00
N PHE A 236 20.81 -5.62 0.59
CA PHE A 236 20.60 -6.58 -0.50
C PHE A 236 21.19 -6.10 -1.82
N TYR A 237 20.83 -4.91 -2.28
CA TYR A 237 21.37 -4.35 -3.52
C TYR A 237 22.86 -4.04 -3.44
N LYS A 238 23.34 -3.57 -2.28
CA LYS A 238 24.78 -3.38 -2.04
C LYS A 238 25.55 -4.69 -2.21
N GLU A 239 25.02 -5.80 -1.72
CA GLU A 239 25.69 -7.09 -1.84
C GLU A 239 25.62 -7.66 -3.27
N LEU A 240 24.52 -7.44 -4.01
CA LEU A 240 24.49 -7.76 -5.44
C LEU A 240 25.62 -7.05 -6.20
N ALA A 241 25.80 -5.75 -5.94
CA ALA A 241 26.87 -4.95 -6.52
C ALA A 241 28.26 -5.47 -6.10
N ASN A 242 28.47 -5.75 -4.81
CA ASN A 242 29.74 -6.25 -4.28
C ASN A 242 30.17 -7.57 -4.93
N GLN A 243 29.22 -8.46 -5.22
CA GLN A 243 29.50 -9.74 -5.86
C GLN A 243 29.47 -9.68 -7.39
N GLY A 244 29.24 -8.49 -7.98
CA GLY A 244 29.22 -8.26 -9.42
C GLY A 244 28.03 -8.96 -10.11
N VAL A 245 26.87 -9.00 -9.46
CA VAL A 245 25.61 -9.45 -10.07
C VAL A 245 24.99 -8.26 -10.80
N SER A 246 25.16 -8.24 -12.12
CA SER A 246 24.64 -7.16 -12.98
C SER A 246 23.25 -7.47 -13.51
N SER A 247 22.56 -6.44 -14.00
CA SER A 247 21.27 -6.56 -14.67
C SER A 247 21.38 -7.34 -16.00
N ASP A 248 22.53 -7.29 -16.67
CA ASP A 248 22.79 -8.05 -17.90
C ASP A 248 22.86 -9.55 -17.65
N ASP A 249 23.42 -9.95 -16.48
CA ASP A 249 23.62 -11.35 -16.13
C ASP A 249 22.39 -11.96 -15.45
N ILE A 250 21.93 -11.32 -14.36
CA ILE A 250 20.79 -11.77 -13.55
C ILE A 250 19.97 -10.54 -13.15
N PRO A 251 19.05 -10.05 -14.00
CA PRO A 251 18.21 -8.91 -13.66
C PRO A 251 17.38 -9.20 -12.41
N VAL A 252 17.23 -8.19 -11.57
CA VAL A 252 16.29 -8.18 -10.46
C VAL A 252 15.06 -7.39 -10.91
N VAL A 253 13.85 -7.91 -10.70
CA VAL A 253 12.62 -7.14 -10.71
C VAL A 253 12.10 -7.02 -9.29
N ALA A 254 12.01 -5.79 -8.78
CA ALA A 254 11.54 -5.51 -7.43
C ALA A 254 10.06 -5.12 -7.43
N PHE A 255 9.37 -5.50 -6.35
CA PHE A 255 7.97 -5.16 -6.12
C PHE A 255 7.77 -4.19 -4.94
N SER A 256 8.85 -3.81 -4.28
CA SER A 256 8.83 -2.90 -3.12
C SER A 256 10.04 -1.95 -3.10
N VAL A 257 10.56 -1.62 -4.27
CA VAL A 257 11.60 -0.60 -4.45
C VAL A 257 11.12 0.36 -5.52
N GLY A 258 10.98 1.61 -5.16
CA GLY A 258 10.66 2.73 -6.02
C GLY A 258 11.70 3.83 -5.85
N GLU A 259 11.39 5.01 -6.33
CA GLU A 259 12.27 6.18 -6.33
C GLU A 259 12.69 6.57 -4.91
N GLU A 260 11.78 6.48 -3.94
CA GLU A 260 12.06 6.86 -2.55
C GLU A 260 13.10 5.94 -1.91
N GLU A 261 12.98 4.63 -2.12
CA GLU A 261 13.96 3.66 -1.63
C GLU A 261 15.32 3.87 -2.31
N LEU A 262 15.33 4.14 -3.62
CA LEU A 262 16.57 4.37 -4.38
C LEU A 262 17.33 5.62 -3.91
N SER A 263 16.66 6.61 -3.35
CA SER A 263 17.31 7.81 -2.81
C SER A 263 18.31 7.50 -1.68
N GLY A 264 18.20 6.32 -1.06
CA GLY A 264 19.13 5.81 -0.03
C GLY A 264 20.27 4.93 -0.57
N PHE A 265 20.37 4.72 -1.90
CA PHE A 265 21.29 3.80 -2.53
C PHE A 265 22.39 4.51 -3.34
N ASP A 266 23.54 3.82 -3.53
CA ASP A 266 24.39 4.08 -4.70
C ASP A 266 23.73 3.39 -5.89
N THR A 267 23.11 4.16 -6.77
CA THR A 267 22.31 3.64 -7.89
C THR A 267 23.15 3.19 -9.06
N LYS A 268 24.37 3.67 -9.19
CA LYS A 268 25.25 3.38 -10.32
C LYS A 268 25.44 1.88 -10.62
N PRO A 269 25.69 1.00 -9.63
CA PRO A 269 25.79 -0.44 -9.88
C PRO A 269 24.42 -1.12 -10.09
N LEU A 270 23.31 -0.40 -9.92
CA LEU A 270 21.95 -0.93 -10.01
C LEU A 270 21.29 -0.64 -11.36
N VAL A 271 21.91 0.17 -12.20
CA VAL A 271 21.39 0.53 -13.52
C VAL A 271 21.02 -0.72 -14.31
N GLY A 272 19.83 -0.71 -14.91
CA GLY A 272 19.29 -1.83 -15.69
C GLY A 272 18.52 -2.87 -14.88
N HIS A 273 18.60 -2.88 -13.55
CA HIS A 273 17.64 -3.65 -12.74
C HIS A 273 16.25 -3.01 -12.82
N LEU A 274 15.22 -3.78 -12.52
CA LEU A 274 13.83 -3.45 -12.81
C LEU A 274 13.00 -3.31 -11.55
N ALA A 275 11.93 -2.54 -11.67
CA ALA A 275 10.79 -2.56 -10.75
C ALA A 275 9.47 -2.69 -11.51
N ALA A 276 8.46 -3.25 -10.87
CA ALA A 276 7.12 -3.37 -11.42
C ALA A 276 6.13 -2.60 -10.53
N TRP A 277 5.45 -1.62 -11.11
CA TRP A 277 4.52 -0.74 -10.44
C TRP A 277 3.35 -0.33 -11.34
N ASN A 278 2.44 0.51 -10.85
CA ASN A 278 1.40 1.13 -11.65
C ASN A 278 1.70 2.62 -11.96
N TYR A 279 2.77 3.14 -11.37
CA TYR A 279 3.25 4.50 -11.54
C TYR A 279 4.76 4.57 -11.32
N PHE A 280 5.42 5.47 -12.03
CA PHE A 280 6.78 5.97 -11.77
C PHE A 280 6.77 7.48 -11.90
N MET A 281 7.66 8.17 -11.17
CA MET A 281 7.79 9.64 -11.22
C MET A 281 8.04 10.14 -12.64
N SER A 282 8.72 9.35 -13.46
CA SER A 282 9.00 9.65 -14.87
C SER A 282 7.79 9.51 -15.81
N ALA A 283 6.59 9.21 -15.30
CA ALA A 283 5.40 9.11 -16.14
C ALA A 283 5.05 10.46 -16.77
N GLU A 284 4.90 10.48 -18.10
CA GLU A 284 4.62 11.69 -18.87
C GLU A 284 3.13 12.03 -18.84
N SER A 285 2.73 12.99 -18.02
CA SER A 285 1.40 13.60 -18.04
C SER A 285 1.38 14.94 -17.32
N ASP A 286 0.59 15.90 -17.80
CA ASP A 286 0.43 17.22 -17.19
C ASP A 286 0.01 17.11 -15.70
N LEU A 287 -0.84 16.15 -15.40
CA LEU A 287 -1.31 15.92 -14.01
C LEU A 287 -0.18 15.40 -13.11
N ASN A 288 0.74 14.60 -13.65
CA ASN A 288 1.92 14.16 -12.91
C ASN A 288 2.84 15.33 -12.60
N ASP A 289 3.07 16.19 -13.57
CA ASP A 289 3.89 17.40 -13.38
C ASP A 289 3.27 18.30 -12.29
N GLU A 290 1.95 18.52 -12.34
CA GLU A 290 1.22 19.27 -11.30
C GLU A 290 1.35 18.62 -9.91
N PHE A 291 1.31 17.29 -9.83
CA PHE A 291 1.46 16.55 -8.57
C PHE A 291 2.87 16.66 -8.01
N ILE A 292 3.89 16.54 -8.86
CA ILE A 292 5.31 16.69 -8.49
C ILE A 292 5.57 18.12 -8.00
N ASP A 293 5.08 19.14 -8.72
CA ASP A 293 5.22 20.52 -8.32
C ASP A 293 4.56 20.80 -6.96
N ALA A 294 3.36 20.26 -6.74
CA ALA A 294 2.66 20.38 -5.45
C ALA A 294 3.43 19.66 -4.32
N TRP A 295 4.02 18.50 -4.61
CA TRP A 295 4.86 17.75 -3.68
C TRP A 295 6.12 18.52 -3.28
N HIS A 296 6.84 19.06 -4.26
CA HIS A 296 8.03 19.89 -4.02
C HIS A 296 7.69 21.17 -3.23
N ALA A 297 6.58 21.83 -3.56
CA ALA A 297 6.11 23.00 -2.83
C ALA A 297 5.72 22.66 -1.38
N PHE A 298 5.06 21.52 -1.14
CA PHE A 298 4.67 21.06 0.19
C PHE A 298 5.90 20.70 1.04
N THR A 299 6.82 19.92 0.49
CA THR A 299 8.02 19.46 1.19
C THR A 299 9.10 20.52 1.28
N LYS A 300 9.01 21.59 0.47
CA LYS A 300 10.06 22.64 0.28
C LYS A 300 11.40 22.02 -0.12
N ASN A 301 11.37 20.97 -0.89
CA ASN A 301 12.54 20.24 -1.35
C ASN A 301 12.29 19.65 -2.74
N GLU A 302 13.00 20.14 -3.75
CA GLU A 302 12.89 19.70 -5.14
C GLU A 302 13.58 18.34 -5.39
N ASP A 303 14.39 17.84 -4.44
CA ASP A 303 15.03 16.52 -4.55
C ASP A 303 14.12 15.38 -4.06
N ARG A 304 12.95 15.70 -3.47
CA ARG A 304 12.01 14.67 -3.00
C ARG A 304 11.28 14.02 -4.18
N THR A 305 11.37 12.71 -4.21
CA THR A 305 10.76 11.89 -5.27
C THR A 305 9.28 11.60 -4.98
N THR A 306 8.56 11.22 -6.02
CA THR A 306 7.23 10.59 -5.94
C THR A 306 7.34 9.13 -6.35
N ASN A 307 6.41 8.28 -5.89
CA ASN A 307 6.40 6.85 -6.17
C ASN A 307 4.98 6.28 -6.27
N ASP A 308 4.86 5.01 -6.64
CA ASP A 308 3.56 4.33 -6.83
C ASP A 308 2.64 4.37 -5.59
N PRO A 309 3.09 4.09 -4.34
CA PRO A 309 2.21 4.19 -3.19
C PRO A 309 1.69 5.62 -2.92
N MET A 310 2.43 6.65 -3.33
CA MET A 310 1.96 8.03 -3.26
C MET A 310 0.85 8.28 -4.28
N GLU A 311 1.00 7.80 -5.52
CA GLU A 311 -0.06 7.87 -6.53
C GLU A 311 -1.31 7.10 -6.09
N ALA A 312 -1.13 5.91 -5.52
CA ALA A 312 -2.24 5.12 -4.99
C ALA A 312 -2.94 5.82 -3.80
N THR A 313 -2.20 6.55 -2.97
CA THR A 313 -2.73 7.41 -1.91
C THR A 313 -3.52 8.58 -2.49
N TYR A 314 -2.96 9.26 -3.49
CA TYR A 314 -3.62 10.35 -4.23
C TYR A 314 -4.96 9.88 -4.81
N ILE A 315 -4.97 8.78 -5.55
CA ILE A 315 -6.19 8.22 -6.16
C ILE A 315 -7.22 7.88 -5.06
N GLY A 316 -6.79 7.20 -4.01
CA GLY A 316 -7.66 6.82 -2.89
C GLY A 316 -8.29 8.02 -2.22
N PHE A 317 -7.51 9.07 -1.96
CA PHE A 317 -7.97 10.30 -1.34
C PHE A 317 -8.97 11.05 -2.24
N GLU A 318 -8.65 11.25 -3.52
CA GLU A 318 -9.55 11.90 -4.48
C GLU A 318 -10.86 11.14 -4.65
N MET A 319 -10.82 9.80 -4.69
CA MET A 319 -12.03 8.97 -4.74
C MET A 319 -12.85 9.07 -3.46
N TRP A 320 -12.21 9.05 -2.29
CA TRP A 320 -12.90 9.26 -1.02
C TRP A 320 -13.57 10.62 -0.95
N ALA A 321 -12.88 11.68 -1.31
CA ALA A 321 -13.43 13.05 -1.32
C ALA A 321 -14.65 13.16 -2.25
N LYS A 322 -14.57 12.57 -3.45
CA LYS A 322 -15.69 12.48 -4.38
C LYS A 322 -16.86 11.65 -3.83
N ALA A 323 -16.55 10.53 -3.18
CA ALA A 323 -17.58 9.66 -2.58
C ALA A 323 -18.30 10.34 -1.41
N VAL A 324 -17.56 11.04 -0.53
CA VAL A 324 -18.12 11.86 0.56
C VAL A 324 -19.05 12.94 0.00
N THR A 325 -18.61 13.65 -1.03
CA THR A 325 -19.42 14.69 -1.70
C THR A 325 -20.67 14.09 -2.33
N LYS A 326 -20.55 12.96 -3.04
CA LYS A 326 -21.66 12.24 -3.68
C LYS A 326 -22.67 11.70 -2.67
N ALA A 327 -22.17 11.17 -1.53
CA ALA A 327 -22.99 10.64 -0.44
C ALA A 327 -23.62 11.74 0.43
N GLY A 328 -23.08 12.97 0.38
CA GLY A 328 -23.44 14.07 1.29
C GLY A 328 -23.15 13.72 2.76
N SER A 329 -22.18 12.83 3.03
CA SER A 329 -21.91 12.26 4.35
C SER A 329 -20.53 11.64 4.41
N VAL A 330 -19.95 11.59 5.62
CA VAL A 330 -18.72 10.82 5.92
C VAL A 330 -19.04 9.43 6.49
N ASP A 331 -20.31 9.12 6.69
CA ASP A 331 -20.76 7.80 7.18
C ASP A 331 -20.27 6.68 6.25
N VAL A 332 -19.59 5.68 6.83
CA VAL A 332 -18.93 4.61 6.08
C VAL A 332 -19.89 3.81 5.21
N ASP A 333 -21.12 3.54 5.69
CA ASP A 333 -22.10 2.74 4.95
C ASP A 333 -22.73 3.53 3.79
N LYS A 334 -22.62 4.86 3.80
CA LYS A 334 -23.02 5.74 2.69
C LYS A 334 -21.88 6.00 1.72
N VAL A 335 -20.66 6.17 2.23
CA VAL A 335 -19.45 6.43 1.42
C VAL A 335 -19.07 5.19 0.59
N ARG A 336 -19.10 4.00 1.20
CA ARG A 336 -18.73 2.74 0.52
C ARG A 336 -19.46 2.52 -0.82
N PRO A 337 -20.78 2.51 -0.90
CA PRO A 337 -21.47 2.33 -2.19
C PRO A 337 -21.25 3.50 -3.15
N ALA A 338 -20.98 4.71 -2.63
CA ALA A 338 -20.69 5.87 -3.44
C ALA A 338 -19.33 5.78 -4.15
N MET A 339 -18.40 4.96 -3.65
CA MET A 339 -17.10 4.67 -4.26
C MET A 339 -17.22 3.88 -5.56
N TYR A 340 -18.20 2.99 -5.68
CA TYR A 340 -18.28 2.05 -6.80
C TYR A 340 -18.49 2.75 -8.14
N GLY A 341 -17.61 2.42 -9.10
CA GLY A 341 -17.59 3.01 -10.43
C GLY A 341 -17.05 4.43 -10.49
N LEU A 342 -16.56 5.00 -9.36
CA LEU A 342 -15.88 6.30 -9.40
C LEU A 342 -14.66 6.25 -10.29
N LYS A 343 -14.46 7.36 -10.99
CA LYS A 343 -13.33 7.58 -11.89
C LYS A 343 -12.58 8.82 -11.45
N VAL A 344 -11.25 8.69 -11.38
CA VAL A 344 -10.34 9.83 -11.21
C VAL A 344 -9.21 9.73 -12.23
N PRO A 345 -8.70 10.83 -12.74
CA PRO A 345 -7.48 10.82 -13.51
C PRO A 345 -6.36 10.21 -12.67
N ASN A 346 -5.53 9.35 -13.27
CA ASN A 346 -4.30 8.88 -12.64
C ASN A 346 -3.09 9.69 -13.14
N LEU A 347 -1.97 9.59 -12.45
CA LEU A 347 -0.78 10.36 -12.78
C LEU A 347 -0.04 9.83 -14.03
N THR A 348 -0.45 8.68 -14.57
CA THR A 348 0.12 8.09 -15.80
C THR A 348 -0.60 8.51 -17.07
N GLY A 349 -1.45 9.55 -17.00
CA GLY A 349 -2.20 10.08 -18.15
C GLY A 349 -3.49 9.32 -18.49
N GLY A 350 -3.94 8.40 -17.61
CA GLY A 350 -5.16 7.61 -17.79
C GLY A 350 -6.24 7.90 -16.76
N THR A 351 -7.08 6.93 -16.52
CA THR A 351 -8.18 7.00 -15.54
C THR A 351 -8.19 5.76 -14.67
N ALA A 352 -8.07 5.95 -13.37
CA ALA A 352 -8.33 4.91 -12.39
C ALA A 352 -9.83 4.75 -12.13
N VAL A 353 -10.29 3.51 -11.98
CA VAL A 353 -11.70 3.18 -11.73
C VAL A 353 -11.79 2.31 -10.48
N MET A 354 -12.63 2.69 -9.51
CA MET A 354 -12.90 1.86 -8.34
C MET A 354 -13.94 0.78 -8.68
N ASN A 355 -13.55 -0.46 -8.56
CA ASN A 355 -14.43 -1.61 -8.80
C ASN A 355 -15.22 -2.00 -7.55
N THR A 356 -16.28 -2.79 -7.75
CA THR A 356 -17.14 -3.30 -6.65
C THR A 356 -16.44 -4.32 -5.75
N ASN A 357 -15.29 -4.85 -6.18
CA ASN A 357 -14.42 -5.71 -5.37
C ASN A 357 -13.40 -4.92 -4.54
N HIS A 358 -13.56 -3.59 -4.43
CA HIS A 358 -12.71 -2.65 -3.70
C HIS A 358 -11.29 -2.47 -4.24
N HIS A 359 -11.03 -2.89 -5.48
CA HIS A 359 -9.75 -2.72 -6.16
C HIS A 359 -9.86 -1.74 -7.32
N LEU A 360 -8.75 -1.10 -7.64
CA LEU A 360 -8.66 -0.17 -8.78
C LEU A 360 -8.44 -0.93 -10.10
N SER A 361 -8.90 -0.33 -11.19
CA SER A 361 -8.37 -0.62 -12.52
C SER A 361 -7.27 0.39 -12.82
N LYS A 362 -6.04 -0.08 -13.05
CA LYS A 362 -4.83 0.74 -13.28
C LYS A 362 -3.96 0.11 -14.38
N PRO A 363 -3.08 0.85 -15.07
CA PRO A 363 -2.07 0.27 -15.93
C PRO A 363 -1.01 -0.47 -15.11
N VAL A 364 -0.24 -1.34 -15.76
CA VAL A 364 0.95 -1.96 -15.18
C VAL A 364 2.16 -1.48 -15.95
N LEU A 365 3.21 -1.08 -15.24
CA LEU A 365 4.44 -0.55 -15.77
C LEU A 365 5.64 -1.37 -15.29
N ILE A 366 6.65 -1.51 -16.14
CA ILE A 366 7.97 -1.98 -15.77
C ILE A 366 8.92 -0.82 -15.98
N GLY A 367 9.62 -0.44 -14.93
CA GLY A 367 10.65 0.60 -14.95
C GLY A 367 12.04 -0.01 -14.80
N GLU A 368 13.00 0.58 -15.48
CA GLU A 368 14.42 0.25 -15.43
C GLU A 368 15.15 1.33 -14.63
N ILE A 369 15.92 0.94 -13.62
CA ILE A 369 16.68 1.84 -12.76
C ILE A 369 17.73 2.58 -13.58
N GLN A 370 17.75 3.91 -13.43
CA GLN A 370 18.74 4.81 -14.03
C GLN A 370 19.77 5.30 -12.98
N GLU A 371 20.87 5.89 -13.46
CA GLU A 371 21.97 6.33 -12.60
C GLU A 371 21.53 7.45 -11.62
N ASP A 372 20.57 8.26 -12.00
CA ASP A 372 20.00 9.34 -11.18
C ASP A 372 18.97 8.90 -10.14
N GLY A 373 18.71 7.59 -10.04
CA GLY A 373 17.72 7.02 -9.12
C GLY A 373 16.27 7.11 -9.62
N GLN A 374 16.06 7.52 -10.86
CA GLN A 374 14.77 7.47 -11.52
C GLN A 374 14.58 6.15 -12.27
N PHE A 375 13.42 5.98 -12.89
CA PHE A 375 13.11 4.82 -13.71
C PHE A 375 12.74 5.24 -15.13
N ASP A 376 13.33 4.60 -16.12
CA ASP A 376 12.80 4.62 -17.48
C ASP A 376 11.70 3.57 -17.61
N ILE A 377 10.52 3.98 -18.10
CA ILE A 377 9.40 3.06 -18.33
C ILE A 377 9.67 2.26 -19.60
N VAL A 378 10.14 1.02 -19.46
CA VAL A 378 10.53 0.15 -20.57
C VAL A 378 9.40 -0.73 -21.08
N TRP A 379 8.31 -0.85 -20.34
CA TRP A 379 7.11 -1.59 -20.73
C TRP A 379 5.88 -1.12 -19.97
N LYS A 380 4.73 -1.18 -20.63
CA LYS A 380 3.42 -0.91 -20.04
C LYS A 380 2.33 -1.76 -20.71
N THR A 381 1.24 -1.99 -20.00
CA THR A 381 0.03 -2.59 -20.56
C THR A 381 -0.65 -1.65 -21.57
N ASP A 382 -1.35 -2.22 -22.56
CA ASP A 382 -2.13 -1.46 -23.55
C ASP A 382 -3.34 -0.71 -22.97
N GLY A 383 -3.56 -0.79 -21.68
CA GLY A 383 -4.66 -0.15 -20.98
C GLY A 383 -4.66 -0.54 -19.52
N VAL A 384 -5.79 -0.27 -18.85
CA VAL A 384 -5.94 -0.58 -17.43
C VAL A 384 -6.22 -2.06 -17.21
N VAL A 385 -5.62 -2.63 -16.20
CA VAL A 385 -5.89 -3.97 -15.68
C VAL A 385 -6.81 -3.82 -14.47
N LYS A 386 -7.92 -4.54 -14.46
CA LYS A 386 -8.80 -4.61 -13.29
C LYS A 386 -8.12 -5.41 -12.18
N GLY A 387 -7.98 -4.82 -11.00
CA GLY A 387 -7.43 -5.52 -9.84
C GLY A 387 -8.32 -6.70 -9.42
N ASP A 388 -7.70 -7.85 -9.24
CA ASP A 388 -8.35 -9.06 -8.76
C ASP A 388 -7.65 -9.58 -7.50
N ALA A 389 -8.40 -9.63 -6.41
CA ALA A 389 -7.91 -10.16 -5.15
C ALA A 389 -7.71 -11.68 -5.18
N TRP A 390 -8.40 -12.40 -6.07
CA TRP A 390 -8.48 -13.86 -6.05
C TRP A 390 -7.82 -14.45 -7.28
N THR A 391 -6.63 -15.02 -7.09
CA THR A 391 -5.89 -15.64 -8.20
C THR A 391 -6.40 -17.03 -8.53
N ASP A 392 -6.32 -17.42 -9.81
CA ASP A 392 -6.57 -18.80 -10.25
C ASP A 392 -5.45 -19.78 -9.86
N PHE A 393 -4.30 -19.26 -9.39
CA PHE A 393 -3.13 -20.04 -9.01
C PHE A 393 -3.17 -20.52 -7.54
N LEU A 394 -4.13 -20.03 -6.75
CA LEU A 394 -4.45 -20.50 -5.39
C LEU A 394 -5.96 -20.71 -5.26
N PRO A 395 -6.53 -21.70 -5.97
CA PRO A 395 -7.99 -21.86 -6.03
C PRO A 395 -8.65 -22.15 -4.68
N GLU A 396 -7.90 -22.69 -3.73
CA GLU A 396 -8.36 -22.96 -2.36
C GLU A 396 -8.63 -21.69 -1.55
N SER A 397 -8.08 -20.55 -1.95
CA SER A 397 -8.22 -19.28 -1.23
C SER A 397 -9.48 -18.51 -1.59
N LYS A 398 -10.15 -18.81 -2.70
CA LYS A 398 -11.27 -18.02 -3.26
C LYS A 398 -12.42 -17.69 -2.29
N ASN A 399 -12.55 -18.44 -1.22
CA ASN A 399 -13.61 -18.26 -0.22
C ASN A 399 -13.08 -17.70 1.11
N LEU A 400 -11.82 -17.25 1.17
CA LEU A 400 -11.28 -16.66 2.39
C LEU A 400 -11.98 -15.34 2.71
N MET A 401 -12.18 -15.12 4.00
CA MET A 401 -12.67 -13.86 4.53
C MET A 401 -11.49 -13.05 5.09
N SER A 402 -11.70 -11.76 5.28
CA SER A 402 -10.65 -10.84 5.70
C SER A 402 -10.22 -10.96 7.17
N ASN A 403 -11.11 -11.36 8.07
CA ASN A 403 -10.91 -11.39 9.52
C ASN A 403 -10.04 -12.57 10.00
N TRP A 404 -8.81 -12.63 9.57
CA TRP A 404 -7.88 -13.70 9.90
C TRP A 404 -7.46 -13.66 11.36
N ALA A 405 -7.46 -14.85 12.02
CA ALA A 405 -6.98 -14.97 13.38
C ALA A 405 -5.44 -15.14 13.48
N ALA A 406 -4.81 -15.68 12.44
CA ALA A 406 -3.37 -15.90 12.37
C ALA A 406 -2.80 -15.43 11.02
N PRO A 407 -2.67 -14.12 10.80
CA PRO A 407 -2.41 -13.56 9.47
C PRO A 407 -0.98 -13.70 8.98
N ILE A 408 0.00 -13.83 9.86
CA ILE A 408 1.41 -13.62 9.52
C ILE A 408 1.97 -14.75 8.65
N SER A 409 1.61 -15.99 8.96
CA SER A 409 2.24 -17.18 8.36
C SER A 409 1.33 -17.95 7.40
N CYS A 410 0.18 -17.41 7.05
CA CYS A 410 -0.87 -18.19 6.43
C CYS A 410 -1.52 -17.47 5.25
N GLY A 411 -1.01 -17.68 4.05
CA GLY A 411 -1.56 -17.11 2.83
C GLY A 411 -2.97 -17.61 2.47
N ASN A 412 -3.42 -18.73 3.01
CA ASN A 412 -4.70 -19.37 2.70
C ASN A 412 -5.45 -19.76 3.98
N TYR A 413 -5.70 -18.80 4.85
CA TYR A 413 -6.46 -19.03 6.07
C TYR A 413 -7.95 -19.18 5.76
N ASN A 414 -8.52 -20.31 6.18
CA ASN A 414 -9.95 -20.56 6.12
C ASN A 414 -10.60 -20.08 7.43
N THR A 415 -11.43 -19.05 7.37
CA THR A 415 -12.07 -18.47 8.54
C THR A 415 -13.15 -19.35 9.17
N VAL A 416 -13.70 -20.30 8.43
CA VAL A 416 -14.72 -21.26 8.93
C VAL A 416 -14.04 -22.36 9.71
N SER A 417 -13.03 -23.03 9.11
CA SER A 417 -12.28 -24.10 9.77
C SER A 417 -11.21 -23.58 10.74
N LYS A 418 -10.86 -22.28 10.66
CA LYS A 418 -9.79 -21.62 11.42
C LYS A 418 -8.43 -22.29 11.22
N THR A 419 -8.18 -22.76 10.01
CA THR A 419 -6.95 -23.44 9.63
C THR A 419 -6.33 -22.81 8.40
N CYS A 420 -5.01 -22.98 8.25
CA CYS A 420 -4.30 -22.66 7.03
C CYS A 420 -4.22 -23.88 6.11
N ALA A 421 -4.43 -23.68 4.82
CA ALA A 421 -4.19 -24.73 3.84
C ALA A 421 -2.68 -24.81 3.56
N GLY A 422 -1.99 -25.74 4.22
CA GLY A 422 -0.56 -26.03 4.00
C GLY A 422 0.31 -25.96 5.26
N SER A 423 1.43 -26.63 5.23
CA SER A 423 2.32 -26.95 6.37
C SER A 423 3.19 -25.76 6.86
N VAL A 424 2.92 -24.53 6.45
CA VAL A 424 3.78 -23.37 6.75
C VAL A 424 3.62 -22.86 8.20
N VAL A 425 2.61 -23.33 8.92
CA VAL A 425 2.27 -22.80 10.26
C VAL A 425 3.19 -23.34 11.38
N ALA A 426 3.84 -24.49 11.15
CA ALA A 426 4.58 -25.15 12.23
C ALA A 426 5.87 -24.43 12.64
N ASP A 427 6.51 -23.70 11.73
CA ASP A 427 7.83 -23.13 11.98
C ASP A 427 7.80 -21.66 12.49
N GLN A 428 6.65 -20.99 12.46
CA GLN A 428 6.57 -19.56 12.81
C GLN A 428 5.84 -19.24 14.13
N GLN A 429 5.30 -20.25 14.82
CA GLN A 429 4.78 -20.05 16.18
C GLN A 429 5.89 -19.98 17.26
N ALA A 430 7.15 -20.09 16.84
CA ALA A 430 8.31 -20.10 17.75
C ALA A 430 9.12 -18.78 17.72
N MET A 431 8.60 -17.69 17.08
CA MET A 431 9.21 -16.36 17.17
C MET A 431 8.28 -15.33 17.80
#